data_62b741144c79b0bc05893bde8c5afa84
#
_entry.id   62b741144c79b0bc05893bde8c5afa84
#
_cell.length_a   1.000
_cell.length_b   1.000
_cell.length_c   1.000
_cell.angle_alpha   90.00
_cell.angle_beta   90.00
_cell.angle_gamma   90.00
#
_symmetry.space_group_name_H-M   'P 1'
#
loop_
_entity.id
_entity.type
_entity.pdbx_description
1 polymer ?
#
loop_
_entity_poly.entity_id
_entity_poly.type
_entity_poly.pdbx_seq_one_letter_code
_entity_poly.pdbx_strand_id
1 'polypeptide(L)'
;TQFQESENLRILKLEEENNLRSELDDIIKEFDNSRDEIDNLNIDLDEKQFEINNLKSEIRDLLNIKHDLKEAKKKIVTLQNISKKYFAQVDSLLGKTEKQRSVIDSLTLENKEITNKNEDLNQKNTDLNTRLDVGSILEIFEIEIDKLKYGSHGQERKVIKTKNIQVIRCCFKISANSIAKAENKSVYIQYISPKGKLLQSSSTPEKSIFVYEDTTIQATTYSEFNYQNNEIELCVDWERRDILETGKYKILFFIEGTLVGKSSFKLN
;
A
#
# COMPACT_ATOMS: atom_id res chain seq x y z
N THR A 1 58.98 76.11 -0.83
CA THR A 1 58.17 75.46 0.25
C THR A 1 56.74 75.19 -0.21
N GLN A 2 55.98 76.12 -0.79
CA GLN A 2 54.59 75.89 -1.24
C GLN A 2 54.45 74.85 -2.36
N PHE A 3 55.41 74.77 -3.27
CA PHE A 3 55.38 73.73 -4.35
C PHE A 3 55.58 72.33 -3.79
N GLN A 4 56.48 72.09 -2.85
CA GLN A 4 56.70 70.82 -2.20
C GLN A 4 55.50 70.40 -1.37
N GLU A 5 54.79 71.27 -0.68
CA GLU A 5 53.58 70.99 0.06
C GLU A 5 52.43 70.58 -0.87
N SER A 6 52.30 71.25 -2.02
CA SER A 6 51.29 70.89 -3.03
C SER A 6 51.57 69.54 -3.70
N GLU A 7 52.84 69.20 -3.96
CA GLU A 7 53.26 67.92 -4.51
C GLU A 7 53.00 66.75 -3.51
N ASN A 8 53.35 66.95 -2.24
CA ASN A 8 53.08 66.02 -1.17
C ASN A 8 51.56 65.78 -0.98
N LEU A 9 50.75 66.80 -1.03
CA LEU A 9 49.30 66.67 -0.94
C LEU A 9 48.70 65.88 -2.12
N ARG A 10 49.29 66.08 -3.32
CA ARG A 10 48.88 65.33 -4.53
C ARG A 10 49.23 63.85 -4.41
N ILE A 11 50.44 63.53 -3.91
CA ILE A 11 50.87 62.15 -3.69
C ILE A 11 49.96 61.49 -2.66
N LEU A 12 49.67 62.12 -1.53
CA LEU A 12 48.77 61.60 -0.49
C LEU A 12 47.35 61.32 -1.03
N LYS A 13 46.81 62.20 -1.88
CA LYS A 13 45.49 61.95 -2.50
C LYS A 13 45.51 60.82 -3.46
N LEU A 14 46.57 60.60 -4.23
CA LEU A 14 46.73 59.46 -5.14
C LEU A 14 46.86 58.16 -4.36
N GLU A 15 47.59 58.16 -3.25
CA GLU A 15 47.66 56.96 -2.38
C GLU A 15 46.30 56.63 -1.74
N GLU A 16 45.54 57.61 -1.27
CA GLU A 16 44.23 57.47 -0.72
C GLU A 16 43.24 56.89 -1.80
N GLU A 17 43.29 57.40 -3.04
CA GLU A 17 42.50 56.92 -4.15
C GLU A 17 42.83 55.46 -4.49
N ASN A 18 44.11 55.11 -4.55
CA ASN A 18 44.55 53.73 -4.82
C ASN A 18 44.15 52.79 -3.70
N ASN A 19 44.21 53.15 -2.44
CA ASN A 19 43.77 52.38 -1.31
C ASN A 19 42.25 52.14 -1.37
N LEU A 20 41.43 53.17 -1.66
CA LEU A 20 39.98 53.01 -1.82
C LEU A 20 39.59 52.11 -3.00
N ARG A 21 40.33 52.15 -4.11
CA ARG A 21 40.14 51.25 -5.23
C ARG A 21 40.43 49.79 -4.84
N SER A 22 41.54 49.56 -4.12
CA SER A 22 41.89 48.22 -3.62
C SER A 22 40.83 47.68 -2.67
N GLU A 23 40.36 48.49 -1.69
CA GLU A 23 39.29 48.09 -0.78
C GLU A 23 38.00 47.75 -1.52
N LEU A 24 37.63 48.51 -2.55
CA LEU A 24 36.46 48.24 -3.37
C LEU A 24 36.61 46.93 -4.13
N ASP A 25 37.76 46.66 -4.74
CA ASP A 25 38.02 45.46 -5.50
C ASP A 25 37.99 44.17 -4.61
N ASP A 26 38.52 44.28 -3.38
CA ASP A 26 38.47 43.18 -2.40
C ASP A 26 37.04 42.86 -2.01
N ILE A 27 36.19 43.86 -1.71
CA ILE A 27 34.78 43.67 -1.37
C ILE A 27 34.03 43.03 -2.55
N ILE A 28 34.29 43.48 -3.78
CA ILE A 28 33.67 42.96 -5.00
C ILE A 28 34.04 41.51 -5.20
N LYS A 29 35.30 41.17 -5.05
CA LYS A 29 35.77 39.77 -5.20
C LYS A 29 35.13 38.82 -4.19
N GLU A 30 35.04 39.24 -2.93
CA GLU A 30 34.40 38.46 -1.87
C GLU A 30 32.89 38.30 -2.14
N PHE A 31 32.22 39.36 -2.62
CA PHE A 31 30.83 39.34 -3.01
C PHE A 31 30.56 38.38 -4.20
N ASP A 32 31.36 38.49 -5.26
CA ASP A 32 31.19 37.65 -6.44
C ASP A 32 31.40 36.17 -6.08
N ASN A 33 32.36 35.84 -5.22
CA ASN A 33 32.54 34.44 -4.70
C ASN A 33 31.32 33.95 -3.93
N SER A 34 30.77 34.74 -3.01
CA SER A 34 29.57 34.38 -2.24
C SER A 34 28.33 34.27 -3.11
N ARG A 35 28.24 35.05 -4.17
CA ARG A 35 27.15 34.96 -5.15
C ARG A 35 27.19 33.63 -5.91
N ASP A 36 28.36 33.18 -6.38
CA ASP A 36 28.52 31.93 -7.08
C ASP A 36 28.10 30.70 -6.20
N GLU A 37 28.37 30.78 -4.89
CA GLU A 37 27.90 29.77 -3.92
C GLU A 37 26.38 29.75 -3.77
N ILE A 38 25.73 30.93 -3.76
CA ILE A 38 24.28 31.09 -3.65
C ILE A 38 23.56 30.57 -4.91
N ASP A 39 24.08 30.96 -6.10
CA ASP A 39 23.52 30.58 -7.37
C ASP A 39 23.53 29.04 -7.53
N ASN A 40 24.60 28.38 -7.04
CA ASN A 40 24.67 26.90 -7.02
C ASN A 40 23.64 26.24 -6.09
N LEU A 41 23.12 26.97 -5.10
CA LEU A 41 22.13 26.46 -4.13
C LEU A 41 20.70 26.93 -4.42
N ASN A 42 20.46 27.69 -5.50
CA ASN A 42 19.16 28.31 -5.84
C ASN A 42 18.55 29.13 -4.69
N ILE A 43 19.37 29.87 -3.95
CA ILE A 43 18.90 30.71 -2.85
C ILE A 43 18.69 32.13 -3.39
N ASP A 44 17.47 32.66 -3.20
CA ASP A 44 17.08 33.98 -3.66
C ASP A 44 17.49 35.06 -2.63
N LEU A 45 18.44 35.93 -3.01
CA LEU A 45 18.89 37.09 -2.26
C LEU A 45 18.95 38.33 -3.16
N ASP A 46 18.13 38.41 -4.17
CA ASP A 46 18.17 39.42 -5.25
C ASP A 46 18.15 40.84 -4.76
N GLU A 47 17.37 41.18 -3.74
CA GLU A 47 17.25 42.55 -3.23
C GLU A 47 18.58 43.06 -2.71
N LYS A 48 19.33 42.27 -1.98
CA LYS A 48 20.63 42.65 -1.43
C LYS A 48 21.72 42.68 -2.50
N GLN A 49 21.68 41.79 -3.47
CA GLN A 49 22.59 41.82 -4.61
C GLN A 49 22.40 43.08 -5.44
N PHE A 50 21.14 43.50 -5.65
CA PHE A 50 20.83 44.75 -6.36
C PHE A 50 21.39 46.00 -5.62
N GLU A 51 21.20 46.08 -4.29
CA GLU A 51 21.71 47.17 -3.46
C GLU A 51 23.24 47.25 -3.53
N ILE A 52 23.95 46.15 -3.42
CA ILE A 52 25.41 46.05 -3.52
C ILE A 52 25.90 46.50 -4.90
N ASN A 53 25.26 46.01 -5.98
CA ASN A 53 25.64 46.40 -7.34
C ASN A 53 25.45 47.86 -7.63
N ASN A 54 24.41 48.51 -7.11
CA ASN A 54 24.18 49.91 -7.23
C ASN A 54 25.27 50.73 -6.50
N LEU A 55 25.59 50.39 -5.24
CA LEU A 55 26.64 51.04 -4.47
C LEU A 55 28.02 50.90 -5.14
N LYS A 56 28.31 49.72 -5.70
CA LYS A 56 29.53 49.45 -6.48
C LYS A 56 29.67 50.39 -7.68
N SER A 57 28.58 50.62 -8.44
CA SER A 57 28.56 51.54 -9.57
C SER A 57 28.76 52.97 -9.13
N GLU A 58 28.05 53.44 -8.10
CA GLU A 58 28.15 54.80 -7.56
C GLU A 58 29.57 55.11 -7.03
N ILE A 59 30.21 54.18 -6.34
CA ILE A 59 31.58 54.34 -5.84
C ILE A 59 32.56 54.46 -7.01
N ARG A 60 32.41 53.64 -8.06
CA ARG A 60 33.25 53.74 -9.27
C ARG A 60 33.12 55.10 -9.94
N ASP A 61 31.91 55.63 -10.05
CA ASP A 61 31.65 56.93 -10.63
C ASP A 61 32.25 58.04 -9.80
N LEU A 62 32.19 57.98 -8.45
CA LEU A 62 32.82 58.96 -7.55
C LEU A 62 34.36 58.98 -7.67
N LEU A 63 34.97 57.78 -7.83
CA LEU A 63 36.44 57.70 -7.98
C LEU A 63 36.92 58.10 -9.37
N ASN A 64 36.21 57.72 -10.44
CA ASN A 64 36.68 57.93 -11.82
C ASN A 64 36.31 59.28 -12.42
N ILE A 65 35.08 59.74 -12.11
CA ILE A 65 34.52 60.92 -12.78
C ILE A 65 34.62 62.20 -11.91
N LYS A 66 34.19 62.06 -10.66
CA LYS A 66 34.04 63.20 -9.75
C LYS A 66 35.28 63.49 -8.88
N HIS A 67 36.16 62.50 -8.74
CA HIS A 67 37.33 62.56 -7.84
C HIS A 67 36.97 63.01 -6.39
N ASP A 68 35.74 62.68 -5.94
CA ASP A 68 35.28 62.99 -4.59
C ASP A 68 35.62 61.84 -3.63
N LEU A 69 36.83 61.80 -3.15
CA LEU A 69 37.38 60.77 -2.26
C LEU A 69 36.64 60.72 -0.93
N LYS A 70 36.14 61.86 -0.43
CA LYS A 70 35.44 61.92 0.86
C LYS A 70 34.07 61.18 0.78
N GLU A 71 33.33 61.39 -0.30
CA GLU A 71 32.02 60.70 -0.50
C GLU A 71 32.21 59.24 -0.87
N ALA A 72 33.20 58.93 -1.71
CA ALA A 72 33.59 57.58 -2.04
C ALA A 72 33.91 56.73 -0.78
N LYS A 73 34.70 57.28 0.14
CA LYS A 73 35.08 56.69 1.42
C LYS A 73 33.84 56.36 2.28
N LYS A 74 32.86 57.25 2.39
CA LYS A 74 31.62 57.02 3.11
C LYS A 74 30.81 55.87 2.50
N LYS A 75 30.72 55.85 1.16
CA LYS A 75 29.96 54.78 0.45
C LYS A 75 30.68 53.43 0.54
N ILE A 76 32.00 53.37 0.54
CA ILE A 76 32.76 52.16 0.79
C ILE A 76 32.46 51.59 2.19
N VAL A 77 32.43 52.44 3.23
CA VAL A 77 32.05 51.97 4.59
C VAL A 77 30.62 51.44 4.63
N THR A 78 29.70 52.07 3.90
CA THR A 78 28.32 51.59 3.79
C THR A 78 28.29 50.23 3.08
N LEU A 79 28.99 50.08 1.96
CA LEU A 79 29.10 48.81 1.21
C LEU A 79 29.68 47.70 2.07
N GLN A 80 30.77 47.98 2.83
CA GLN A 80 31.36 47.02 3.77
C GLN A 80 30.35 46.52 4.80
N ASN A 81 29.54 47.42 5.37
CA ASN A 81 28.51 47.03 6.37
C ASN A 81 27.39 46.20 5.77
N ILE A 82 26.94 46.51 4.55
CA ILE A 82 25.91 45.74 3.84
C ILE A 82 26.46 44.37 3.44
N SER A 83 27.68 44.32 2.87
CA SER A 83 28.34 43.07 2.49
C SER A 83 28.56 42.14 3.68
N LYS A 84 29.00 42.66 4.84
CA LYS A 84 29.11 41.82 6.06
C LYS A 84 27.79 41.23 6.49
N LYS A 85 26.67 41.95 6.41
CA LYS A 85 25.35 41.43 6.73
C LYS A 85 24.92 40.39 5.71
N TYR A 86 25.19 40.62 4.42
CA TYR A 86 24.92 39.69 3.35
C TYR A 86 25.66 38.35 3.57
N PHE A 87 26.97 38.41 3.80
CA PHE A 87 27.77 37.18 4.05
C PHE A 87 27.29 36.42 5.28
N ALA A 88 26.97 37.11 6.38
CA ALA A 88 26.42 36.45 7.56
C ALA A 88 25.07 35.74 7.27
N GLN A 89 24.25 36.33 6.39
CA GLN A 89 22.99 35.67 5.96
C GLN A 89 23.27 34.47 5.07
N VAL A 90 24.20 34.58 4.14
CA VAL A 90 24.64 33.46 3.27
C VAL A 90 25.14 32.31 4.12
N ASP A 91 26.07 32.53 5.03
CA ASP A 91 26.62 31.49 5.92
C ASP A 91 25.51 30.81 6.73
N SER A 92 24.55 31.58 7.25
CA SER A 92 23.42 31.04 8.00
C SER A 92 22.53 30.16 7.13
N LEU A 93 22.27 30.58 5.88
CA LEU A 93 21.44 29.83 4.93
C LEU A 93 22.15 28.56 4.46
N LEU A 94 23.43 28.61 4.15
CA LEU A 94 24.27 27.47 3.80
C LEU A 94 24.26 26.43 4.92
N GLY A 95 24.48 26.82 6.17
CA GLY A 95 24.46 25.95 7.31
C GLY A 95 23.07 25.32 7.56
N LYS A 96 21.96 26.02 7.26
CA LYS A 96 20.61 25.47 7.33
C LYS A 96 20.37 24.44 6.22
N THR A 97 20.78 24.77 4.99
CA THR A 97 20.62 23.92 3.82
C THR A 97 21.37 22.58 4.00
N GLU A 98 22.59 22.64 4.53
CA GLU A 98 23.38 21.45 4.82
C GLU A 98 22.72 20.54 5.87
N LYS A 99 22.19 21.13 6.95
CA LYS A 99 21.42 20.40 7.96
C LYS A 99 20.15 19.77 7.37
N GLN A 100 19.41 20.54 6.55
CA GLN A 100 18.20 20.02 5.88
C GLN A 100 18.53 18.86 4.94
N ARG A 101 19.63 18.97 4.19
CA ARG A 101 20.09 17.88 3.31
C ARG A 101 20.40 16.61 4.08
N SER A 102 21.12 16.71 5.20
CA SER A 102 21.40 15.58 6.07
C SER A 102 20.12 14.90 6.60
N VAL A 103 19.11 15.70 6.98
CA VAL A 103 17.81 15.18 7.41
C VAL A 103 17.07 14.50 6.26
N ILE A 104 17.08 15.09 5.05
CA ILE A 104 16.46 14.51 3.86
C ILE A 104 17.10 13.16 3.51
N ASP A 105 18.43 13.08 3.55
CA ASP A 105 19.16 11.83 3.28
C ASP A 105 18.80 10.73 4.29
N SER A 106 18.74 11.09 5.58
CA SER A 106 18.32 10.16 6.65
C SER A 106 16.88 9.68 6.44
N LEU A 107 15.94 10.61 6.18
CA LEU A 107 14.52 10.26 5.94
C LEU A 107 14.34 9.44 4.67
N THR A 108 15.14 9.67 3.65
CA THR A 108 15.11 8.90 2.40
C THR A 108 15.53 7.44 2.64
N LEU A 109 16.57 7.23 3.44
CA LEU A 109 17.01 5.88 3.84
C LEU A 109 15.94 5.17 4.68
N GLU A 110 15.38 5.85 5.67
CA GLU A 110 14.32 5.30 6.53
C GLU A 110 13.07 4.93 5.72
N ASN A 111 12.63 5.81 4.82
CA ASN A 111 11.49 5.53 3.92
C ASN A 111 11.74 4.30 3.04
N LYS A 112 12.96 4.13 2.54
CA LYS A 112 13.33 2.96 1.75
C LYS A 112 13.26 1.67 2.59
N GLU A 113 13.75 1.71 3.82
CA GLU A 113 13.65 0.57 4.74
C GLU A 113 12.20 0.22 5.08
N ILE A 114 11.36 1.24 5.36
CA ILE A 114 9.94 1.06 5.65
C ILE A 114 9.22 0.46 4.44
N THR A 115 9.51 0.95 3.23
CA THR A 115 8.92 0.42 2.00
C THR A 115 9.27 -1.06 1.82
N ASN A 116 10.52 -1.43 1.96
CA ASN A 116 10.97 -2.83 1.86
C ASN A 116 10.30 -3.73 2.91
N LYS A 117 10.18 -3.26 4.16
CA LYS A 117 9.48 -3.99 5.24
C LYS A 117 8.00 -4.17 4.93
N ASN A 118 7.33 -3.14 4.39
CA ASN A 118 5.92 -3.22 4.01
C ASN A 118 5.70 -4.24 2.88
N GLU A 119 6.57 -4.27 1.88
CA GLU A 119 6.51 -5.26 0.80
C GLU A 119 6.68 -6.69 1.34
N ASP A 120 7.67 -6.94 2.20
CA ASP A 120 7.90 -8.24 2.85
C ASP A 120 6.70 -8.67 3.72
N LEU A 121 6.14 -7.75 4.51
CA LEU A 121 4.94 -8.01 5.32
C LEU A 121 3.72 -8.32 4.46
N ASN A 122 3.51 -7.60 3.36
CA ASN A 122 2.41 -7.85 2.43
C ASN A 122 2.53 -9.23 1.79
N GLN A 123 3.75 -9.61 1.38
CA GLN A 123 3.99 -10.92 0.80
C GLN A 123 3.75 -12.05 1.81
N LYS A 124 4.22 -11.88 3.06
CA LYS A 124 3.95 -12.83 4.16
C LYS A 124 2.46 -12.93 4.48
N ASN A 125 1.74 -11.80 4.51
CA ASN A 125 0.28 -11.81 4.72
C ASN A 125 -0.45 -12.58 3.63
N THR A 126 -0.06 -12.38 2.37
CA THR A 126 -0.65 -13.11 1.23
C THR A 126 -0.39 -14.61 1.33
N ASP A 127 0.85 -15.02 1.66
CA ASP A 127 1.22 -16.43 1.85
C ASP A 127 0.44 -17.06 3.02
N LEU A 128 0.36 -16.35 4.16
CA LEU A 128 -0.39 -16.81 5.33
C LEU A 128 -1.89 -16.94 5.03
N ASN A 129 -2.50 -15.98 4.34
CA ASN A 129 -3.91 -16.07 3.95
C ASN A 129 -4.16 -17.25 3.03
N THR A 130 -3.31 -17.48 2.03
CA THR A 130 -3.42 -18.64 1.13
C THR A 130 -3.32 -19.97 1.91
N ARG A 131 -2.41 -20.05 2.88
CA ARG A 131 -2.29 -21.24 3.74
C ARG A 131 -3.50 -21.43 4.65
N LEU A 132 -4.06 -20.33 5.18
CA LEU A 132 -5.29 -20.37 5.97
C LEU A 132 -6.47 -20.84 5.13
N ASP A 133 -6.63 -20.35 3.90
CA ASP A 133 -7.71 -20.76 2.99
C ASP A 133 -7.66 -22.26 2.70
N VAL A 134 -6.48 -22.80 2.39
CA VAL A 134 -6.31 -24.24 2.17
C VAL A 134 -6.48 -25.05 3.46
N GLY A 135 -5.90 -24.57 4.56
CA GLY A 135 -5.95 -25.27 5.86
C GLY A 135 -7.33 -25.23 6.52
N SER A 136 -8.19 -24.29 6.16
CA SER A 136 -9.54 -24.14 6.73
C SER A 136 -10.59 -25.03 6.04
N ILE A 137 -10.24 -25.71 4.95
CA ILE A 137 -11.17 -26.60 4.25
C ILE A 137 -11.61 -27.74 5.17
N LEU A 138 -12.93 -27.92 5.27
CA LEU A 138 -13.52 -29.00 6.03
C LEU A 138 -13.59 -30.27 5.16
N GLU A 139 -13.30 -31.40 5.72
CA GLU A 139 -13.43 -32.71 5.02
C GLU A 139 -14.67 -33.42 5.46
N ILE A 140 -15.33 -34.11 4.51
CA ILE A 140 -16.48 -34.98 4.76
C ILE A 140 -16.04 -36.43 4.63
N PHE A 141 -16.36 -37.23 5.63
CA PHE A 141 -16.01 -38.65 5.71
C PHE A 141 -17.16 -39.49 6.34
N GLU A 142 -17.00 -40.79 6.42
CA GLU A 142 -18.01 -41.74 6.95
C GLU A 142 -19.40 -41.50 6.37
N ILE A 143 -19.49 -41.51 5.02
CA ILE A 143 -20.73 -41.23 4.31
C ILE A 143 -21.58 -42.47 4.21
N GLU A 144 -22.77 -42.44 4.82
CA GLU A 144 -23.77 -43.49 4.79
C GLU A 144 -25.02 -43.04 4.04
N ILE A 145 -25.59 -43.92 3.21
CA ILE A 145 -26.77 -43.61 2.42
C ILE A 145 -27.89 -44.61 2.73
N ASP A 146 -28.94 -44.11 3.36
CA ASP A 146 -30.15 -44.84 3.62
C ASP A 146 -31.24 -44.53 2.59
N LYS A 147 -31.91 -45.59 2.13
CA LYS A 147 -33.02 -45.52 1.18
C LYS A 147 -34.29 -45.85 1.95
N LEU A 148 -35.15 -44.87 2.09
CA LEU A 148 -36.27 -44.91 3.03
C LEU A 148 -37.61 -44.80 2.31
N LYS A 149 -38.60 -45.44 2.93
CA LYS A 149 -40.02 -45.34 2.62
C LYS A 149 -40.81 -45.15 3.92
N TYR A 150 -41.79 -44.27 3.94
CA TYR A 150 -42.72 -44.11 5.04
C TYR A 150 -43.87 -45.12 4.97
N GLY A 151 -44.15 -45.77 6.05
CA GLY A 151 -45.32 -46.62 6.22
C GLY A 151 -46.61 -45.85 6.52
N SER A 152 -47.74 -46.52 6.60
CA SER A 152 -49.08 -45.92 6.84
C SER A 152 -49.19 -45.10 8.16
N HIS A 153 -48.34 -45.37 9.12
CA HIS A 153 -48.29 -44.65 10.42
C HIS A 153 -47.03 -43.80 10.57
N GLY A 154 -46.39 -43.35 9.47
CA GLY A 154 -45.18 -42.52 9.50
C GLY A 154 -43.90 -43.27 9.89
N GLN A 155 -43.94 -44.60 10.04
CA GLN A 155 -42.75 -45.42 10.37
C GLN A 155 -41.79 -45.46 9.19
N GLU A 156 -40.52 -45.16 9.43
CA GLU A 156 -39.44 -45.27 8.45
C GLU A 156 -39.04 -46.73 8.23
N ARG A 157 -38.92 -47.14 6.97
CA ARG A 157 -38.46 -48.48 6.59
C ARG A 157 -37.40 -48.37 5.52
N LYS A 158 -36.27 -49.06 5.70
CA LYS A 158 -35.24 -49.19 4.67
C LYS A 158 -35.77 -50.05 3.51
N VAL A 159 -35.54 -49.58 2.27
CA VAL A 159 -36.01 -50.26 1.06
C VAL A 159 -34.85 -50.46 0.08
N ILE A 160 -34.93 -51.54 -0.71
CA ILE A 160 -33.88 -51.88 -1.68
C ILE A 160 -34.32 -51.51 -3.10
N LYS A 161 -35.61 -51.71 -3.44
CA LYS A 161 -36.12 -51.47 -4.80
C LYS A 161 -36.29 -49.98 -5.09
N THR A 162 -35.67 -49.49 -6.14
CA THR A 162 -35.65 -48.10 -6.56
C THR A 162 -37.05 -47.46 -6.64
N LYS A 163 -38.04 -48.17 -7.15
CA LYS A 163 -39.45 -47.70 -7.26
C LYS A 163 -40.10 -47.37 -5.91
N ASN A 164 -39.61 -47.98 -4.82
CA ASN A 164 -40.18 -47.83 -3.48
C ASN A 164 -39.50 -46.73 -2.66
N ILE A 165 -38.42 -46.14 -3.13
CA ILE A 165 -37.69 -45.09 -2.43
C ILE A 165 -38.51 -43.82 -2.45
N GLN A 166 -38.77 -43.23 -1.29
CA GLN A 166 -39.41 -41.92 -1.10
C GLN A 166 -38.41 -40.87 -0.65
N VAL A 167 -37.45 -41.28 0.21
CA VAL A 167 -36.43 -40.43 0.75
C VAL A 167 -35.04 -41.07 0.63
N ILE A 168 -34.06 -40.33 0.27
CA ILE A 168 -32.64 -40.68 0.39
C ILE A 168 -32.09 -39.87 1.55
N ARG A 169 -31.69 -40.54 2.64
CA ARG A 169 -31.00 -39.94 3.78
C ARG A 169 -29.52 -40.15 3.61
N CYS A 170 -28.77 -39.03 3.65
CA CYS A 170 -27.33 -39.04 3.62
C CYS A 170 -26.80 -38.62 4.97
N CYS A 171 -26.21 -39.53 5.72
CA CYS A 171 -25.50 -39.22 6.97
C CYS A 171 -24.00 -39.19 6.70
N PHE A 172 -23.30 -38.23 7.27
CA PHE A 172 -21.87 -38.06 7.10
C PHE A 172 -21.28 -37.29 8.29
N LYS A 173 -19.96 -37.38 8.46
CA LYS A 173 -19.23 -36.63 9.43
C LYS A 173 -18.42 -35.53 8.76
N ILE A 174 -18.33 -34.38 9.43
CA ILE A 174 -17.46 -33.24 9.08
C ILE A 174 -16.30 -33.22 10.05
N SER A 175 -15.09 -33.13 9.54
CA SER A 175 -13.86 -33.18 10.35
C SER A 175 -13.75 -32.02 11.33
N ALA A 176 -13.12 -32.27 12.47
CA ALA A 176 -12.64 -31.21 13.34
C ALA A 176 -11.52 -30.42 12.63
N ASN A 177 -11.59 -29.09 12.64
CA ASN A 177 -10.58 -28.23 12.05
C ASN A 177 -10.44 -26.94 12.87
N SER A 178 -9.31 -26.78 13.55
CA SER A 178 -9.04 -25.63 14.41
C SER A 178 -8.77 -24.34 13.65
N ILE A 179 -8.49 -24.41 12.33
CA ILE A 179 -8.21 -23.25 11.48
C ILE A 179 -9.51 -22.67 10.89
N ALA A 180 -10.50 -23.55 10.63
CA ALA A 180 -11.78 -23.12 10.11
C ALA A 180 -12.52 -22.23 11.10
N LYS A 181 -13.22 -21.19 10.63
CA LYS A 181 -14.01 -20.31 11.50
C LYS A 181 -15.18 -21.06 12.15
N ALA A 182 -15.33 -20.85 13.46
CA ALA A 182 -16.48 -21.32 14.22
C ALA A 182 -17.69 -20.42 13.96
N GLU A 183 -18.60 -20.86 13.08
CA GLU A 183 -19.77 -20.10 12.63
C GLU A 183 -20.83 -21.02 12.03
N ASN A 184 -22.00 -20.44 11.72
CA ASN A 184 -23.03 -21.18 10.98
C ASN A 184 -22.58 -21.37 9.52
N LYS A 185 -22.54 -22.63 9.09
CA LYS A 185 -22.12 -23.01 7.74
C LYS A 185 -23.25 -23.80 7.05
N SER A 186 -23.20 -23.84 5.72
CA SER A 186 -24.14 -24.61 4.91
C SER A 186 -23.38 -25.67 4.13
N VAL A 187 -23.90 -26.91 4.17
CA VAL A 187 -23.46 -28.00 3.30
C VAL A 187 -24.46 -28.18 2.17
N TYR A 188 -23.99 -28.16 0.94
CA TYR A 188 -24.76 -28.38 -0.28
C TYR A 188 -24.40 -29.75 -0.85
N ILE A 189 -25.43 -30.53 -1.21
CA ILE A 189 -25.28 -31.89 -1.70
C ILE A 189 -25.88 -31.99 -3.10
N GLN A 190 -25.09 -32.48 -4.05
CA GLN A 190 -25.56 -32.81 -5.39
C GLN A 190 -25.65 -34.32 -5.57
N TYR A 191 -26.81 -34.82 -6.00
CA TYR A 191 -26.96 -36.18 -6.47
C TYR A 191 -27.01 -36.19 -7.99
N ILE A 192 -26.05 -36.86 -8.61
CA ILE A 192 -25.95 -36.99 -10.06
C ILE A 192 -26.32 -38.38 -10.47
N SER A 193 -27.33 -38.48 -11.33
CA SER A 193 -27.87 -39.76 -11.83
C SER A 193 -26.83 -40.53 -12.68
N PRO A 194 -27.04 -41.82 -12.97
CA PRO A 194 -26.18 -42.61 -13.85
C PRO A 194 -26.01 -41.99 -15.25
N LYS A 195 -26.99 -41.19 -15.71
CA LYS A 195 -26.97 -40.50 -16.99
C LYS A 195 -26.31 -39.12 -16.91
N GLY A 196 -25.74 -38.71 -15.75
CA GLY A 196 -25.10 -37.43 -15.57
C GLY A 196 -26.05 -36.26 -15.28
N LYS A 197 -27.34 -36.52 -15.06
CA LYS A 197 -28.34 -35.47 -14.74
C LYS A 197 -28.35 -35.21 -13.23
N LEU A 198 -28.32 -33.91 -12.83
CA LEU A 198 -28.58 -33.51 -11.46
C LEU A 198 -30.03 -33.79 -11.08
N LEU A 199 -30.25 -34.37 -9.90
CA LEU A 199 -31.61 -34.60 -9.37
C LEU A 199 -32.23 -33.26 -8.93
N GLN A 200 -33.57 -33.16 -9.08
CA GLN A 200 -34.29 -31.92 -8.71
C GLN A 200 -34.16 -31.66 -7.21
N SER A 201 -34.01 -30.36 -6.88
CA SER A 201 -33.95 -29.96 -5.47
C SER A 201 -35.24 -30.26 -4.72
N SER A 202 -35.11 -30.76 -3.50
CA SER A 202 -36.22 -30.87 -2.54
C SER A 202 -36.52 -29.55 -1.84
N SER A 203 -35.60 -28.55 -1.95
CA SER A 203 -35.68 -27.23 -1.35
C SER A 203 -36.15 -26.16 -2.35
N THR A 204 -36.51 -24.98 -1.86
CA THR A 204 -36.79 -23.85 -2.73
C THR A 204 -35.58 -23.49 -3.57
N PRO A 205 -35.74 -23.06 -4.84
CA PRO A 205 -34.63 -22.77 -5.73
C PRO A 205 -33.60 -21.80 -5.10
N GLU A 206 -34.09 -20.77 -4.39
CA GLU A 206 -33.25 -19.74 -3.77
C GLU A 206 -32.27 -20.30 -2.73
N LYS A 207 -32.71 -21.33 -1.97
CA LYS A 207 -31.89 -21.94 -0.92
C LYS A 207 -30.96 -23.06 -1.41
N SER A 208 -31.18 -23.55 -2.62
CA SER A 208 -30.38 -24.62 -3.22
C SER A 208 -29.30 -24.09 -4.18
N ILE A 209 -29.17 -22.80 -4.35
CA ILE A 209 -28.20 -22.17 -5.24
C ILE A 209 -27.00 -21.71 -4.41
N PHE A 210 -25.78 -21.98 -4.90
CA PHE A 210 -24.52 -21.55 -4.29
C PHE A 210 -23.47 -21.29 -5.35
N VAL A 211 -22.37 -20.62 -4.97
CA VAL A 211 -21.26 -20.30 -5.87
C VAL A 211 -20.15 -21.33 -5.71
N TYR A 212 -19.65 -21.84 -6.82
CA TYR A 212 -18.51 -22.74 -6.91
C TYR A 212 -17.63 -22.31 -8.10
N GLU A 213 -16.34 -22.06 -7.89
CA GLU A 213 -15.41 -21.60 -8.95
C GLU A 213 -16.00 -20.46 -9.79
N ASP A 214 -16.47 -19.39 -9.12
CA ASP A 214 -17.10 -18.21 -9.73
C ASP A 214 -18.36 -18.48 -10.57
N THR A 215 -18.87 -19.72 -10.52
CA THR A 215 -20.09 -20.12 -11.21
C THR A 215 -21.20 -20.44 -10.23
N THR A 216 -22.39 -19.92 -10.52
CA THR A 216 -23.59 -20.24 -9.74
C THR A 216 -24.13 -21.61 -10.12
N ILE A 217 -24.15 -22.55 -9.18
CA ILE A 217 -24.64 -23.92 -9.39
C ILE A 217 -25.75 -24.25 -8.41
N GLN A 218 -26.53 -25.27 -8.75
CA GLN A 218 -27.68 -25.77 -7.95
C GLN A 218 -27.33 -27.04 -7.21
N ALA A 219 -27.74 -27.13 -5.93
CA ALA A 219 -27.69 -28.35 -5.15
C ALA A 219 -29.00 -29.12 -5.26
N THR A 220 -28.95 -30.44 -5.02
CA THR A 220 -30.12 -31.30 -4.85
C THR A 220 -30.75 -31.13 -3.47
N THR A 221 -29.95 -30.94 -2.45
CA THR A 221 -30.39 -30.62 -1.08
C THR A 221 -29.30 -29.87 -0.34
N TYR A 222 -29.65 -29.21 0.77
CA TYR A 222 -28.69 -28.51 1.62
C TYR A 222 -29.12 -28.65 3.09
N SER A 223 -28.16 -28.38 3.98
CA SER A 223 -28.42 -28.26 5.42
C SER A 223 -27.51 -27.18 6.02
N GLU A 224 -28.06 -26.43 6.97
CA GLU A 224 -27.31 -25.50 7.79
C GLU A 224 -26.86 -26.17 9.09
N PHE A 225 -25.66 -25.87 9.55
CA PHE A 225 -25.12 -26.41 10.80
C PHE A 225 -24.26 -25.40 11.50
N ASN A 226 -24.21 -25.45 12.83
CA ASN A 226 -23.33 -24.60 13.63
C ASN A 226 -22.01 -25.33 13.85
N TYR A 227 -20.97 -24.86 13.21
CA TYR A 227 -19.63 -25.42 13.32
C TYR A 227 -18.84 -24.78 14.47
N GLN A 228 -18.29 -25.60 15.37
CA GLN A 228 -17.55 -25.17 16.57
C GLN A 228 -16.15 -25.82 16.63
N ASN A 229 -15.49 -25.97 15.49
CA ASN A 229 -14.16 -26.59 15.33
C ASN A 229 -14.05 -28.05 15.77
N ASN A 230 -15.18 -28.72 16.10
CA ASN A 230 -15.27 -30.11 16.49
C ASN A 230 -15.86 -30.94 15.37
N GLU A 231 -15.64 -32.27 15.44
CA GLU A 231 -16.34 -33.23 14.58
C GLU A 231 -17.83 -33.12 14.77
N ILE A 232 -18.57 -33.12 13.65
CA ILE A 232 -20.02 -33.02 13.64
C ILE A 232 -20.58 -34.16 12.75
N GLU A 233 -21.57 -34.85 13.22
CA GLU A 233 -22.38 -35.81 12.42
C GLU A 233 -23.66 -35.13 11.97
N LEU A 234 -23.96 -35.19 10.67
CA LEU A 234 -25.14 -34.63 10.05
C LEU A 234 -25.84 -35.66 9.19
N CYS A 235 -27.18 -35.67 9.22
CA CYS A 235 -28.00 -36.45 8.31
C CYS A 235 -28.91 -35.49 7.53
N VAL A 236 -28.85 -35.55 6.21
CA VAL A 236 -29.62 -34.70 5.31
C VAL A 236 -30.53 -35.58 4.44
N ASP A 237 -31.82 -35.27 4.49
CA ASP A 237 -32.83 -35.97 3.72
C ASP A 237 -33.08 -35.27 2.38
N TRP A 238 -33.21 -36.07 1.35
CA TRP A 238 -33.72 -35.63 0.05
C TRP A 238 -35.00 -36.38 -0.27
N GLU A 239 -36.11 -35.69 -0.35
CA GLU A 239 -37.38 -36.23 -0.81
C GLU A 239 -37.38 -36.42 -2.32
N ARG A 240 -37.84 -37.58 -2.77
CA ARG A 240 -37.89 -37.91 -4.19
C ARG A 240 -38.77 -36.96 -4.97
N ARG A 241 -38.18 -36.26 -5.91
CA ARG A 241 -38.86 -35.36 -6.89
C ARG A 241 -38.74 -35.90 -8.32
N ASP A 242 -37.75 -36.76 -8.57
CA ASP A 242 -37.49 -37.38 -9.87
C ASP A 242 -37.85 -38.86 -9.91
N ILE A 243 -38.03 -39.38 -11.12
CA ILE A 243 -38.05 -40.82 -11.33
C ILE A 243 -36.61 -41.33 -11.18
N LEU A 244 -36.40 -42.19 -10.16
CA LEU A 244 -35.09 -42.77 -9.93
C LEU A 244 -34.88 -43.97 -10.86
N GLU A 245 -33.72 -43.99 -11.52
CA GLU A 245 -33.26 -45.08 -12.38
C GLU A 245 -32.35 -46.03 -11.61
N THR A 246 -32.24 -47.26 -12.06
CA THR A 246 -31.25 -48.21 -11.55
C THR A 246 -29.85 -47.80 -12.03
N GLY A 247 -28.82 -47.95 -11.20
CA GLY A 247 -27.46 -47.63 -11.56
C GLY A 247 -26.68 -46.94 -10.46
N LYS A 248 -25.48 -46.45 -10.80
CA LYS A 248 -24.54 -45.77 -9.87
C LYS A 248 -24.75 -44.25 -9.88
N TYR A 249 -25.14 -43.71 -8.75
CA TYR A 249 -25.28 -42.28 -8.50
C TYR A 249 -23.99 -41.76 -7.91
N LYS A 250 -23.60 -40.54 -8.30
CA LYS A 250 -22.48 -39.77 -7.67
C LYS A 250 -23.05 -38.77 -6.67
N ILE A 251 -22.35 -38.57 -5.60
CA ILE A 251 -22.64 -37.53 -4.59
C ILE A 251 -21.46 -36.58 -4.51
N LEU A 252 -21.75 -35.28 -4.54
CA LEU A 252 -20.78 -34.24 -4.34
C LEU A 252 -21.23 -33.38 -3.17
N PHE A 253 -20.29 -33.03 -2.30
CA PHE A 253 -20.52 -32.20 -1.14
C PHE A 253 -19.74 -30.92 -1.26
N PHE A 254 -20.41 -29.81 -0.99
CA PHE A 254 -19.78 -28.47 -1.05
C PHE A 254 -20.05 -27.72 0.25
N ILE A 255 -19.03 -27.07 0.79
CA ILE A 255 -19.12 -26.15 1.93
C ILE A 255 -18.37 -24.87 1.51
N GLU A 256 -18.98 -23.71 1.72
CA GLU A 256 -18.37 -22.40 1.41
C GLU A 256 -17.77 -22.31 0.00
N GLY A 257 -18.47 -22.85 -0.99
CA GLY A 257 -18.01 -22.82 -2.39
C GLY A 257 -16.85 -23.75 -2.70
N THR A 258 -16.49 -24.66 -1.79
CA THR A 258 -15.40 -25.62 -2.00
C THR A 258 -15.97 -27.06 -2.03
N LEU A 259 -15.47 -27.89 -2.95
CA LEU A 259 -15.81 -29.30 -3.01
C LEU A 259 -15.06 -30.06 -1.91
N VAL A 260 -15.78 -30.47 -0.88
CA VAL A 260 -15.20 -31.03 0.36
C VAL A 260 -15.37 -32.58 0.49
N GLY A 261 -16.13 -33.17 -0.40
CA GLY A 261 -16.32 -34.65 -0.38
C GLY A 261 -16.97 -35.19 -1.65
N LYS A 262 -16.66 -36.43 -1.96
CA LYS A 262 -17.25 -37.19 -3.08
C LYS A 262 -17.59 -38.61 -2.61
N SER A 263 -18.76 -39.10 -3.01
CA SER A 263 -19.16 -40.49 -2.74
C SER A 263 -20.01 -41.04 -3.89
N SER A 264 -20.43 -42.27 -3.77
CA SER A 264 -21.35 -42.84 -4.72
C SER A 264 -22.16 -43.98 -4.08
N PHE A 265 -23.38 -44.16 -4.55
CA PHE A 265 -24.23 -45.26 -4.14
C PHE A 265 -24.92 -45.93 -5.34
N LYS A 266 -25.37 -47.15 -5.18
CA LYS A 266 -26.05 -47.90 -6.24
C LYS A 266 -27.52 -48.09 -5.91
N LEU A 267 -28.38 -47.85 -6.88
CA LEU A 267 -29.79 -48.22 -6.88
C LEU A 267 -30.02 -49.47 -7.75
N ASN A 268 -30.79 -50.45 -7.21
CA ASN A 268 -31.11 -51.72 -7.87
C ASN A 268 -32.57 -51.80 -8.27
#